data_d0249c133acc6fdf286b1db27835a474
#
_entry.id   d0249c133acc6fdf286b1db27835a474
#
_cell.length_a   1.000
_cell.length_b   1.000
_cell.length_c   1.000
_cell.angle_alpha   90.00
_cell.angle_beta   90.00
_cell.angle_gamma   90.00
#
_symmetry.space_group_name_H-M   'P 1'
#
loop_
_entity.id
_entity.type
_entity.pdbx_description
1 polymer ?
#
loop_
_entity_poly.entity_id
_entity_poly.type
_entity_poly.pdbx_seq_one_letter_code
_entity_poly.pdbx_strand_id
1 'polypeptide(L)'
;MNHLEIEFKTMLTKEEHDRLLQLFADISPISQTNYYIESDQQSIRHAHMAFRVRTFKHHEAELTLKIPQEVGALELNQNLTPEETENILQNNEFPTGEILETLLQKEIPIQDLKILGSLETIRYEKEDKIGLFALDESHYLGKKDFELEVEVEDFEKGKENFLDFLKQHKIDYKPGKSKIARFSENL
;
A
#
# COMPACT_ATOMS: atom_id res chain seq x y z
N MET A 1 4.24 -7.05 13.29
CA MET A 1 2.91 -6.92 13.93
C MET A 1 1.85 -7.19 12.88
N ASN A 2 0.84 -7.97 13.22
CA ASN A 2 -0.20 -8.41 12.29
C ASN A 2 -1.43 -7.54 12.45
N HIS A 3 -2.07 -7.21 11.32
CA HIS A 3 -3.16 -6.26 11.29
C HIS A 3 -4.16 -6.64 10.20
N LEU A 4 -5.44 -6.71 10.54
CA LEU A 4 -6.50 -6.88 9.56
C LEU A 4 -6.89 -5.50 9.03
N GLU A 5 -6.66 -5.27 7.74
CA GLU A 5 -6.97 -4.02 7.08
C GLU A 5 -8.23 -4.14 6.24
N ILE A 6 -9.20 -3.28 6.51
CA ILE A 6 -10.42 -3.10 5.70
C ILE A 6 -10.34 -1.70 5.12
N GLU A 7 -10.20 -1.59 3.80
CA GLU A 7 -9.91 -0.35 3.13
C GLU A 7 -10.84 -0.12 1.94
N PHE A 8 -11.28 1.12 1.79
CA PHE A 8 -11.96 1.60 0.59
C PHE A 8 -11.12 2.67 -0.08
N LYS A 9 -11.16 2.73 -1.39
CA LYS A 9 -10.39 3.71 -2.16
C LYS A 9 -11.15 4.20 -3.38
N THR A 10 -10.81 5.39 -3.81
CA THR A 10 -11.22 5.94 -5.11
C THR A 10 -10.04 6.62 -5.77
N MET A 11 -9.93 6.47 -7.07
CA MET A 11 -9.01 7.29 -7.84
C MET A 11 -9.52 8.73 -7.90
N LEU A 12 -8.61 9.68 -7.98
CA LEU A 12 -8.91 11.11 -8.02
C LEU A 12 -8.30 11.74 -9.26
N THR A 13 -8.98 12.77 -9.76
CA THR A 13 -8.34 13.73 -10.65
C THR A 13 -7.41 14.63 -9.85
N LYS A 14 -6.48 15.33 -10.52
CA LYS A 14 -5.62 16.31 -9.85
C LYS A 14 -6.46 17.40 -9.16
N GLU A 15 -7.51 17.86 -9.80
CA GLU A 15 -8.42 18.88 -9.24
C GLU A 15 -9.09 18.38 -7.95
N GLU A 16 -9.59 17.16 -7.94
CA GLU A 16 -10.19 16.54 -6.75
C GLU A 16 -9.18 16.40 -5.62
N HIS A 17 -7.97 15.95 -5.95
CA HIS A 17 -6.86 15.88 -4.99
C HIS A 17 -6.55 17.25 -4.38
N ASP A 18 -6.41 18.27 -5.21
CA ASP A 18 -6.10 19.63 -4.75
C ASP A 18 -7.21 20.21 -3.85
N ARG A 19 -8.47 19.92 -4.15
CA ARG A 19 -9.61 20.29 -3.29
C ARG A 19 -9.56 19.58 -1.93
N LEU A 20 -9.27 18.29 -1.93
CA LEU A 20 -9.18 17.49 -0.70
C LEU A 20 -8.00 17.90 0.17
N LEU A 21 -6.91 18.40 -0.41
CA LEU A 21 -5.76 18.90 0.35
C LEU A 21 -6.15 19.91 1.43
N GLN A 22 -7.21 20.68 1.22
CA GLN A 22 -7.69 21.66 2.20
C GLN A 22 -8.14 21.00 3.50
N LEU A 23 -8.63 19.75 3.44
CA LEU A 23 -9.02 18.98 4.62
C LEU A 23 -7.82 18.47 5.42
N PHE A 24 -6.63 18.48 4.81
CA PHE A 24 -5.37 18.04 5.39
C PHE A 24 -4.39 19.20 5.64
N ALA A 25 -4.90 20.44 5.69
CA ALA A 25 -4.07 21.65 5.78
C ALA A 25 -3.17 21.69 7.02
N ASP A 26 -3.57 21.03 8.11
CA ASP A 26 -2.82 20.92 9.37
C ASP A 26 -1.92 19.68 9.43
N ILE A 27 -1.85 18.89 8.36
CA ILE A 27 -1.10 17.65 8.30
C ILE A 27 0.16 17.85 7.47
N SER A 28 1.30 17.40 8.00
CA SER A 28 2.55 17.31 7.24
C SER A 28 2.57 16.01 6.44
N PRO A 29 2.92 16.05 5.15
CA PRO A 29 2.96 14.85 4.32
C PRO A 29 4.12 13.93 4.71
N ILE A 30 3.91 12.64 4.48
CA ILE A 30 4.91 11.59 4.60
C ILE A 30 5.36 11.22 3.18
N SER A 31 6.67 11.23 2.94
CA SER A 31 7.25 10.66 1.71
C SER A 31 7.66 9.23 1.99
N GLN A 32 7.14 8.30 1.19
CA GLN A 32 7.42 6.88 1.31
C GLN A 32 7.65 6.26 -0.06
N THR A 33 8.48 5.22 -0.10
CA THR A 33 8.75 4.46 -1.33
C THR A 33 8.46 2.99 -1.09
N ASN A 34 7.60 2.43 -1.93
CA ASN A 34 7.33 1.00 -1.97
C ASN A 34 8.22 0.35 -3.03
N TYR A 35 8.99 -0.65 -2.63
CA TYR A 35 9.74 -1.53 -3.53
C TYR A 35 8.99 -2.84 -3.60
N TYR A 36 8.42 -3.16 -4.75
CA TYR A 36 7.62 -4.37 -4.93
C TYR A 36 8.48 -5.58 -5.24
N ILE A 37 8.11 -6.70 -4.65
CA ILE A 37 8.85 -7.96 -4.68
C ILE A 37 8.01 -9.01 -5.37
N GLU A 38 8.61 -9.71 -6.35
CA GLU A 38 7.93 -10.75 -7.11
C GLU A 38 8.95 -11.74 -7.68
N SER A 39 8.49 -12.92 -8.07
CA SER A 39 9.27 -13.88 -8.86
C SER A 39 8.96 -13.73 -10.35
N ASP A 40 9.81 -14.26 -11.22
CA ASP A 40 9.57 -14.29 -12.67
C ASP A 40 8.28 -15.05 -13.01
N GLN A 41 7.91 -16.02 -12.20
CA GLN A 41 6.67 -16.80 -12.34
C GLN A 41 5.45 -16.11 -11.74
N GLN A 42 5.59 -14.88 -11.23
CA GLN A 42 4.53 -14.11 -10.59
C GLN A 42 3.86 -14.85 -9.42
N SER A 43 4.65 -15.54 -8.60
CA SER A 43 4.17 -16.40 -7.52
C SER A 43 3.35 -15.64 -6.47
N ILE A 44 3.75 -14.41 -6.14
CA ILE A 44 3.05 -13.56 -5.18
C ILE A 44 1.68 -13.15 -5.76
N ARG A 45 1.67 -12.71 -7.01
CA ARG A 45 0.44 -12.30 -7.71
C ARG A 45 -0.54 -13.46 -7.89
N HIS A 46 -0.04 -14.64 -8.26
CA HIS A 46 -0.89 -15.82 -8.41
C HIS A 46 -1.53 -16.27 -7.10
N ALA A 47 -0.89 -15.99 -5.97
CA ALA A 47 -1.45 -16.19 -4.64
C ALA A 47 -2.35 -15.04 -4.18
N HIS A 48 -2.61 -14.04 -5.03
CA HIS A 48 -3.36 -12.82 -4.75
C HIS A 48 -2.78 -11.96 -3.61
N MET A 49 -1.52 -12.19 -3.29
CA MET A 49 -0.80 -11.46 -2.26
C MET A 49 -0.11 -10.20 -2.82
N ALA A 50 0.34 -9.33 -1.94
CA ALA A 50 1.25 -8.24 -2.25
C ALA A 50 2.43 -8.27 -1.29
N PHE A 51 3.64 -8.11 -1.81
CA PHE A 51 4.86 -8.17 -1.03
C PHE A 51 5.75 -6.98 -1.36
N ARG A 52 6.20 -6.25 -0.32
CA ARG A 52 6.96 -5.01 -0.52
C ARG A 52 7.91 -4.71 0.63
N VAL A 53 8.97 -3.96 0.31
CA VAL A 53 9.69 -3.14 1.28
C VAL A 53 9.15 -1.72 1.16
N ARG A 54 8.87 -1.07 2.28
CA ARG A 54 8.54 0.36 2.32
C ARG A 54 9.60 1.11 3.09
N THR A 55 10.18 2.11 2.45
CA THR A 55 11.13 3.03 3.09
C THR A 55 10.47 4.37 3.35
N PHE A 56 10.89 5.03 4.42
CA PHE A 56 10.45 6.36 4.81
C PHE A 56 11.66 7.27 4.90
N LYS A 57 11.46 8.55 4.67
CA LYS A 57 12.58 9.52 4.69
C LYS A 57 13.28 9.61 6.05
N HIS A 58 12.52 9.48 7.15
CA HIS A 58 13.01 9.69 8.52
C HIS A 58 12.62 8.58 9.49
N HIS A 59 12.15 7.45 9.00
CA HIS A 59 11.71 6.32 9.81
C HIS A 59 12.39 5.04 9.36
N GLU A 60 12.31 4.01 10.20
CA GLU A 60 12.76 2.68 9.84
C GLU A 60 11.94 2.13 8.68
N ALA A 61 12.60 1.35 7.84
CA ALA A 61 11.93 0.64 6.76
C ALA A 61 11.13 -0.55 7.31
N GLU A 62 10.12 -0.98 6.56
CA GLU A 62 9.33 -2.15 6.91
C GLU A 62 9.17 -3.10 5.73
N LEU A 63 9.12 -4.38 6.04
CA LEU A 63 8.75 -5.45 5.12
C LEU A 63 7.28 -5.78 5.37
N THR A 64 6.48 -5.84 4.32
CA THR A 64 5.04 -6.08 4.42
C THR A 64 4.61 -7.17 3.46
N LEU A 65 3.88 -8.15 3.98
CA LEU A 65 3.14 -9.14 3.19
C LEU A 65 1.66 -8.96 3.45
N LYS A 66 0.91 -8.71 2.38
CA LYS A 66 -0.54 -8.53 2.41
C LYS A 66 -1.21 -9.77 1.84
N ILE A 67 -2.04 -10.42 2.65
CA ILE A 67 -2.70 -11.69 2.33
C ILE A 67 -4.21 -11.46 2.30
N PRO A 68 -4.89 -11.73 1.17
CA PRO A 68 -6.33 -11.51 1.08
C PRO A 68 -7.09 -12.39 2.08
N GLN A 69 -8.15 -11.83 2.65
CA GLN A 69 -9.08 -12.49 3.54
C GLN A 69 -10.47 -12.44 2.92
N GLU A 70 -11.44 -13.11 3.52
CA GLU A 70 -12.85 -13.04 3.10
C GLU A 70 -13.34 -11.58 3.11
N VAL A 71 -12.98 -10.84 4.16
CA VAL A 71 -13.18 -9.38 4.24
C VAL A 71 -11.85 -8.74 4.57
N GLY A 72 -11.41 -7.80 3.70
CA GLY A 72 -10.15 -7.10 3.88
C GLY A 72 -8.92 -7.96 3.57
N ALA A 73 -7.80 -7.59 4.15
CA ALA A 73 -6.53 -8.29 4.01
C ALA A 73 -5.78 -8.36 5.33
N LEU A 74 -5.15 -9.49 5.60
CA LEU A 74 -4.21 -9.62 6.71
C LEU A 74 -2.87 -9.03 6.27
N GLU A 75 -2.41 -8.05 7.00
CA GLU A 75 -1.13 -7.40 6.76
C GLU A 75 -0.13 -7.85 7.82
N LEU A 76 0.94 -8.51 7.37
CA LEU A 76 2.08 -8.89 8.21
C LEU A 76 3.16 -7.84 8.00
N ASN A 77 3.60 -7.20 9.07
CA ASN A 77 4.62 -6.16 9.04
C ASN A 77 5.82 -6.55 9.90
N GLN A 78 7.01 -6.30 9.38
CA GLN A 78 8.28 -6.54 10.06
C GLN A 78 9.17 -5.31 9.88
N ASN A 79 9.58 -4.71 10.99
CA ASN A 79 10.55 -3.61 10.93
C ASN A 79 11.90 -4.13 10.44
N LEU A 80 12.57 -3.34 9.61
CA LEU A 80 13.86 -3.66 9.03
C LEU A 80 14.94 -2.73 9.57
N THR A 81 16.09 -3.30 9.90
CA THR A 81 17.29 -2.50 10.14
C THR A 81 17.80 -1.91 8.81
N PRO A 82 18.63 -0.85 8.85
CA PRO A 82 19.27 -0.33 7.64
C PRO A 82 20.05 -1.39 6.86
N GLU A 83 20.74 -2.32 7.54
CA GLU A 83 21.47 -3.41 6.93
C GLU A 83 20.54 -4.41 6.24
N GLU A 84 19.46 -4.83 6.90
CA GLU A 84 18.45 -5.71 6.31
C GLU A 84 17.81 -5.08 5.09
N THR A 85 17.49 -3.78 5.16
CA THR A 85 16.93 -3.03 4.03
C THR A 85 17.89 -3.04 2.84
N GLU A 86 19.15 -2.73 3.07
CA GLU A 86 20.18 -2.75 2.02
C GLU A 86 20.33 -4.15 1.41
N ASN A 87 20.38 -5.19 2.23
CA ASN A 87 20.50 -6.57 1.77
C ASN A 87 19.32 -6.98 0.87
N ILE A 88 18.11 -6.57 1.21
CA ILE A 88 16.95 -6.84 0.35
C ILE A 88 17.09 -6.08 -0.97
N LEU A 89 17.34 -4.77 -0.91
CA LEU A 89 17.33 -3.91 -2.10
C LEU A 89 18.46 -4.20 -3.08
N GLN A 90 19.63 -4.63 -2.58
CA GLN A 90 20.80 -4.90 -3.42
C GLN A 90 20.97 -6.37 -3.79
N ASN A 91 20.64 -7.28 -2.89
CA ASN A 91 20.96 -8.70 -3.04
C ASN A 91 19.74 -9.62 -3.07
N ASN A 92 18.53 -9.08 -2.88
CA ASN A 92 17.29 -9.85 -2.74
C ASN A 92 17.38 -10.89 -1.59
N GLU A 93 18.08 -10.53 -0.52
CA GLU A 93 18.20 -11.35 0.68
C GLU A 93 17.21 -10.88 1.75
N PHE A 94 16.29 -11.77 2.12
CA PHE A 94 15.21 -11.45 3.06
C PHE A 94 15.54 -11.93 4.48
N PRO A 95 15.25 -11.10 5.51
CA PRO A 95 15.49 -11.50 6.88
C PRO A 95 14.54 -12.60 7.33
N THR A 96 14.98 -13.40 8.28
CA THR A 96 14.12 -14.41 8.92
C THR A 96 13.00 -13.72 9.70
N GLY A 97 11.86 -14.39 9.81
CA GLY A 97 10.71 -13.91 10.56
C GLY A 97 9.41 -14.51 10.06
N GLU A 98 8.31 -14.06 10.62
CA GLU A 98 6.97 -14.57 10.32
C GLU A 98 6.61 -14.45 8.82
N ILE A 99 7.04 -13.36 8.18
CA ILE A 99 6.75 -13.15 6.75
C ILE A 99 7.42 -14.23 5.91
N LEU A 100 8.71 -14.46 6.12
CA LEU A 100 9.44 -15.49 5.38
C LEU A 100 8.88 -16.89 5.65
N GLU A 101 8.56 -17.19 6.91
CA GLU A 101 7.93 -18.46 7.31
C GLU A 101 6.58 -18.65 6.60
N THR A 102 5.77 -17.60 6.53
CA THR A 102 4.46 -17.63 5.87
C THR A 102 4.61 -17.89 4.37
N LEU A 103 5.56 -17.23 3.71
CA LEU A 103 5.85 -17.46 2.30
C LEU A 103 6.29 -18.90 2.03
N LEU A 104 7.15 -19.46 2.90
CA LEU A 104 7.58 -20.86 2.80
C LEU A 104 6.41 -21.83 2.98
N GLN A 105 5.54 -21.59 3.95
CA GLN A 105 4.33 -22.42 4.17
C GLN A 105 3.38 -22.40 2.97
N LYS A 106 3.38 -21.29 2.23
CA LYS A 106 2.58 -21.13 1.00
C LYS A 106 3.31 -21.61 -0.25
N GLU A 107 4.45 -22.26 -0.07
CA GLU A 107 5.26 -22.82 -1.16
C GLU A 107 5.72 -21.78 -2.17
N ILE A 108 5.91 -20.53 -1.72
CA ILE A 108 6.48 -19.46 -2.56
C ILE A 108 7.99 -19.68 -2.71
N PRO A 109 8.54 -19.68 -3.93
CA PRO A 109 9.96 -19.89 -4.15
C PRO A 109 10.78 -18.66 -3.76
N ILE A 110 11.20 -18.61 -2.49
CA ILE A 110 11.92 -17.46 -1.91
C ILE A 110 13.16 -17.08 -2.71
N GLN A 111 13.90 -18.06 -3.19
CA GLN A 111 15.14 -17.85 -3.96
C GLN A 111 14.93 -17.13 -5.29
N ASP A 112 13.69 -17.11 -5.80
CA ASP A 112 13.35 -16.49 -7.07
C ASP A 112 12.76 -15.07 -6.89
N LEU A 113 12.55 -14.65 -5.64
CA LEU A 113 11.98 -13.33 -5.32
C LEU A 113 13.02 -12.24 -5.53
N LYS A 114 12.62 -11.17 -6.20
CA LYS A 114 13.46 -10.01 -6.48
C LYS A 114 12.66 -8.73 -6.50
N ILE A 115 13.35 -7.62 -6.35
CA ILE A 115 12.75 -6.29 -6.51
C ILE A 115 12.40 -6.07 -7.97
N LEU A 116 11.13 -5.75 -8.24
CA LEU A 116 10.65 -5.38 -9.58
C LEU A 116 10.92 -3.92 -9.92
N GLY A 117 10.78 -3.06 -8.93
CA GLY A 117 10.92 -1.63 -9.08
C GLY A 117 10.24 -0.91 -7.92
N SER A 118 10.08 0.41 -8.04
CA SER A 118 9.60 1.24 -6.96
C SER A 118 8.47 2.18 -7.37
N LEU A 119 7.65 2.52 -6.38
CA LEU A 119 6.59 3.51 -6.47
C LEU A 119 6.73 4.45 -5.26
N GLU A 120 6.90 5.74 -5.55
CA GLU A 120 6.97 6.78 -4.51
C GLU A 120 5.59 7.36 -4.26
N THR A 121 5.25 7.61 -3.00
CA THR A 121 3.99 8.23 -2.61
C THR A 121 4.25 9.40 -1.66
N ILE A 122 3.60 10.52 -1.95
CA ILE A 122 3.45 11.63 -1.02
C ILE A 122 2.08 11.44 -0.39
N ARG A 123 2.06 11.17 0.92
CA ARG A 123 0.84 10.78 1.66
C ARG A 123 0.51 11.79 2.75
N TYR A 124 -0.74 12.24 2.75
CA TYR A 124 -1.34 12.97 3.87
C TYR A 124 -2.28 12.01 4.60
N GLU A 125 -2.05 11.83 5.88
CA GLU A 125 -2.78 10.85 6.70
C GLU A 125 -3.50 11.54 7.84
N LYS A 126 -4.78 11.25 8.02
CA LYS A 126 -5.61 11.90 9.04
C LYS A 126 -6.66 10.95 9.58
N GLU A 127 -6.76 10.83 10.90
CA GLU A 127 -7.87 10.17 11.55
C GLU A 127 -9.12 11.05 11.53
N ASP A 128 -10.24 10.45 11.23
CA ASP A 128 -11.56 11.05 11.23
C ASP A 128 -12.58 10.05 11.82
N LYS A 129 -13.84 10.48 11.99
CA LYS A 129 -14.91 9.63 12.50
C LYS A 129 -15.16 8.37 11.67
N ILE A 130 -14.91 8.44 10.37
CA ILE A 130 -15.13 7.35 9.43
C ILE A 130 -14.00 6.31 9.54
N GLY A 131 -12.78 6.75 9.75
CA GLY A 131 -11.59 5.92 9.80
C GLY A 131 -10.32 6.70 9.55
N LEU A 132 -9.27 6.00 9.20
CA LEU A 132 -7.98 6.61 8.87
C LEU A 132 -7.92 6.91 7.37
N PHE A 133 -7.97 8.20 7.03
CA PHE A 133 -7.85 8.66 5.65
C PHE A 133 -6.40 8.80 5.23
N ALA A 134 -6.11 8.40 3.99
CA ALA A 134 -4.85 8.66 3.31
C ALA A 134 -5.12 9.30 1.95
N LEU A 135 -4.60 10.50 1.75
CA LEU A 135 -4.64 11.21 0.48
C LEU A 135 -3.27 11.08 -0.17
N ASP A 136 -3.20 10.40 -1.30
CA ASP A 136 -1.97 9.99 -1.96
C ASP A 136 -1.75 10.62 -3.32
N GLU A 137 -0.53 11.07 -3.54
CA GLU A 137 0.03 11.36 -4.86
C GLU A 137 1.14 10.33 -5.11
N SER A 138 0.97 9.48 -6.13
CA SER A 138 1.91 8.40 -6.44
C SER A 138 2.65 8.66 -7.75
N HIS A 139 3.96 8.36 -7.72
CA HIS A 139 4.88 8.52 -8.85
C HIS A 139 5.55 7.18 -9.15
N TYR A 140 5.41 6.67 -10.37
CA TYR A 140 5.99 5.41 -10.78
C TYR A 140 6.10 5.31 -12.30
N LEU A 141 7.20 4.79 -12.79
CA LEU A 141 7.41 4.50 -14.24
C LEU A 141 7.06 5.68 -15.15
N GLY A 142 7.40 6.91 -14.73
CA GLY A 142 7.09 8.14 -15.47
C GLY A 142 5.63 8.58 -15.40
N LYS A 143 4.81 7.93 -14.59
CA LYS A 143 3.39 8.24 -14.39
C LYS A 143 3.16 8.89 -13.03
N LYS A 144 2.05 9.60 -12.95
CA LYS A 144 1.54 10.18 -11.72
C LYS A 144 0.06 9.92 -11.63
N ASP A 145 -0.41 9.49 -10.45
CA ASP A 145 -1.84 9.40 -10.16
C ASP A 145 -2.15 9.80 -8.72
N PHE A 146 -3.44 9.93 -8.44
CA PHE A 146 -3.95 10.40 -7.16
C PHE A 146 -5.05 9.47 -6.67
N GLU A 147 -5.09 9.21 -5.38
CA GLU A 147 -6.14 8.40 -4.77
C GLU A 147 -6.45 8.84 -3.34
N LEU A 148 -7.65 8.56 -2.91
CA LEU A 148 -8.08 8.66 -1.53
C LEU A 148 -8.40 7.27 -1.03
N GLU A 149 -7.80 6.90 0.09
CA GLU A 149 -8.04 5.66 0.80
C GLU A 149 -8.66 5.98 2.16
N VAL A 150 -9.48 5.08 2.69
CA VAL A 150 -9.91 5.09 4.08
C VAL A 150 -9.84 3.68 4.64
N GLU A 151 -9.14 3.54 5.75
CA GLU A 151 -9.11 2.31 6.53
C GLU A 151 -10.17 2.39 7.61
N VAL A 152 -11.02 1.36 7.70
CA VAL A 152 -12.19 1.31 8.56
C VAL A 152 -12.19 0.03 9.41
N GLU A 153 -12.99 0.02 10.47
CA GLU A 153 -13.12 -1.15 11.33
C GLU A 153 -14.26 -2.08 10.90
N ASP A 154 -15.32 -1.53 10.33
CA ASP A 154 -16.50 -2.27 9.88
C ASP A 154 -16.68 -2.09 8.36
N PHE A 155 -16.85 -3.21 7.66
CA PHE A 155 -16.96 -3.20 6.20
C PHE A 155 -18.23 -2.48 5.71
N GLU A 156 -19.41 -2.85 6.22
CA GLU A 156 -20.69 -2.34 5.72
C GLU A 156 -20.85 -0.85 6.04
N LYS A 157 -20.62 -0.50 7.30
CA LYS A 157 -20.72 0.89 7.76
C LYS A 157 -19.64 1.77 7.16
N GLY A 158 -18.42 1.23 7.04
CA GLY A 158 -17.30 1.94 6.41
C GLY A 158 -17.56 2.24 4.95
N LYS A 159 -18.13 1.29 4.21
CA LYS A 159 -18.52 1.49 2.81
C LYS A 159 -19.56 2.60 2.66
N GLU A 160 -20.62 2.54 3.45
CA GLU A 160 -21.67 3.57 3.44
C GLU A 160 -21.10 4.95 3.75
N ASN A 161 -20.31 5.05 4.82
CA ASN A 161 -19.69 6.31 5.23
C ASN A 161 -18.74 6.87 4.18
N PHE A 162 -17.97 6.00 3.53
CA PHE A 162 -17.04 6.42 2.48
C PHE A 162 -17.79 6.98 1.25
N LEU A 163 -18.82 6.28 0.81
CA LEU A 163 -19.63 6.74 -0.33
C LEU A 163 -20.35 8.06 -0.02
N ASP A 164 -20.86 8.24 1.18
CA ASP A 164 -21.47 9.49 1.63
C ASP A 164 -20.43 10.62 1.66
N PHE A 165 -19.23 10.33 2.16
CA PHE A 165 -18.12 11.31 2.15
C PHE A 165 -17.79 11.78 0.73
N LEU A 166 -17.66 10.86 -0.23
CA LEU A 166 -17.40 11.20 -1.62
C LEU A 166 -18.48 12.08 -2.20
N LYS A 167 -19.74 11.75 -1.92
CA LYS A 167 -20.89 12.53 -2.38
C LYS A 167 -20.90 13.94 -1.79
N GLN A 168 -20.62 14.09 -0.49
CA GLN A 168 -20.53 15.39 0.17
C GLN A 168 -19.44 16.28 -0.44
N HIS A 169 -18.33 15.69 -0.86
CA HIS A 169 -17.21 16.40 -1.45
C HIS A 169 -17.23 16.44 -2.97
N LYS A 170 -18.34 16.02 -3.59
CA LYS A 170 -18.54 16.04 -5.04
C LYS A 170 -17.44 15.30 -5.80
N ILE A 171 -17.10 14.13 -5.29
CA ILE A 171 -16.13 13.24 -5.90
C ILE A 171 -16.86 12.03 -6.46
N ASP A 172 -16.70 11.79 -7.76
CA ASP A 172 -17.24 10.60 -8.38
C ASP A 172 -16.42 9.38 -7.94
N TYR A 173 -17.14 8.33 -7.53
CA TYR A 173 -16.48 7.08 -7.17
C TYR A 173 -15.85 6.43 -8.41
N LYS A 174 -14.51 6.36 -8.42
CA LYS A 174 -13.73 5.77 -9.49
C LYS A 174 -12.94 4.60 -8.92
N PRO A 175 -13.52 3.38 -8.91
CA PRO A 175 -12.81 2.22 -8.38
C PRO A 175 -11.49 2.04 -9.13
N GLY A 176 -10.41 1.92 -8.37
CA GLY A 176 -9.07 1.77 -8.89
C GLY A 176 -8.46 0.44 -8.48
N LYS A 177 -7.52 -0.02 -9.28
CA LYS A 177 -6.67 -1.14 -8.91
C LYS A 177 -5.72 -0.74 -7.78
N SER A 178 -5.20 -1.70 -7.05
CA SER A 178 -4.16 -1.45 -6.04
C SER A 178 -2.92 -0.82 -6.67
N LYS A 179 -2.11 -0.15 -5.85
CA LYS A 179 -0.85 0.46 -6.32
C LYS A 179 0.05 -0.56 -7.01
N ILE A 180 0.20 -1.76 -6.44
CA ILE A 180 1.02 -2.81 -7.04
C ILE A 180 0.45 -3.28 -8.39
N ALA A 181 -0.86 -3.36 -8.53
CA ALA A 181 -1.49 -3.75 -9.80
C ALA A 181 -1.25 -2.68 -10.87
N ARG A 182 -1.43 -1.40 -10.53
CA ARG A 182 -1.16 -0.30 -11.45
C ARG A 182 0.32 -0.26 -11.86
N PHE A 183 1.22 -0.47 -10.90
CA PHE A 183 2.65 -0.56 -11.15
C PHE A 183 2.96 -1.70 -12.11
N SER A 184 2.49 -2.90 -11.82
CA SER A 184 2.79 -4.12 -12.61
C SER A 184 2.27 -4.05 -14.04
N GLU A 185 1.13 -3.41 -14.27
CA GLU A 185 0.54 -3.23 -15.60
C GLU A 185 1.32 -2.25 -16.48
N ASN A 186 2.15 -1.43 -15.90
CA ASN A 186 2.94 -0.43 -16.60
C ASN A 186 4.44 -0.77 -16.65
N LEU A 187 4.79 -1.94 -16.19
CA LEU A 187 6.17 -2.42 -16.14
C LEU A 187 6.68 -2.79 -17.53
#